data_65b00aeb642cfdd76a235799b314a90f
#
_entry.id   65b00aeb642cfdd76a235799b314a90f
#
_cell.length_a   1.000
_cell.length_b   1.000
_cell.length_c   1.000
_cell.angle_alpha   90.00
_cell.angle_beta   90.00
_cell.angle_gamma   90.00
#
_symmetry.space_group_name_H-M   'P 1'
#
loop_
_entity.id
_entity.type
_entity.pdbx_description
1 polymer ?
#
loop_
_entity_poly.entity_id
_entity_poly.type
_entity_poly.pdbx_seq_one_letter_code
_entity_poly.pdbx_strand_id
1 'polypeptide(L)'
;MGCDFCATTKTGFERNLTAGEIVEQFLALRREARAAGRRLQTVVFMGMGEPMLNLDAVLEAVRRIADNRLGALGWRQVTVSTVGIVPGIDTLAATGLNVNLAVSLHAPDDATRAQLLPMGKRFAIAEILAAADRFQAARGRPVTIQYCLLKGVNDSTEHARTLANVLGARRMHVNLLRYNPTGLSLRGVSYEPTTEETAEAFVVELRGRGVVAHFRRSRGPDIDAACGQLRRQAAELTVRR
;
A
#
# COMPACT_ATOMS: atom_id res chain seq x y z
N MET A 1 -9.07 0.28 9.82
CA MET A 1 -9.06 -0.64 8.65
C MET A 1 -9.06 -2.11 9.07
N GLY A 2 -8.34 -2.50 10.09
CA GLY A 2 -8.40 -3.85 10.67
C GLY A 2 -7.71 -4.94 9.82
N CYS A 3 -6.74 -4.57 8.97
CA CYS A 3 -5.97 -5.58 8.22
C CYS A 3 -5.32 -6.55 9.21
N ASP A 4 -5.63 -7.83 9.09
CA ASP A 4 -5.33 -8.83 10.13
C ASP A 4 -3.81 -9.07 10.30
N PHE A 5 -3.05 -8.92 9.23
CA PHE A 5 -1.58 -9.11 9.23
C PHE A 5 -0.78 -7.82 9.55
N CYS A 6 -1.44 -6.69 9.85
CA CYS A 6 -0.77 -5.40 10.04
C CYS A 6 -0.66 -5.02 11.53
N ALA A 7 0.55 -4.76 12.04
CA ALA A 7 0.78 -4.35 13.42
C ALA A 7 0.07 -3.03 13.79
N THR A 8 -0.04 -2.11 12.85
CA THR A 8 -0.72 -0.81 13.05
C THR A 8 -2.17 -0.97 13.50
N THR A 9 -2.85 -2.03 13.08
CA THR A 9 -4.27 -2.24 13.45
C THR A 9 -4.47 -2.61 14.90
N LYS A 10 -3.43 -3.16 15.56
CA LYS A 10 -3.49 -3.60 16.95
C LYS A 10 -3.60 -2.46 17.96
N THR A 11 -3.20 -1.27 17.57
CA THR A 11 -3.22 -0.08 18.43
C THR A 11 -4.48 0.77 18.25
N GLY A 12 -5.37 0.37 17.33
CA GLY A 12 -6.62 1.10 17.06
C GLY A 12 -6.43 2.38 16.23
N PHE A 13 -7.54 3.10 16.07
CA PHE A 13 -7.60 4.40 15.42
C PHE A 13 -7.63 5.49 16.48
N GLU A 14 -6.81 6.50 16.36
CA GLU A 14 -6.79 7.65 17.25
C GLU A 14 -7.51 8.84 16.62
N ARG A 15 -6.97 9.38 15.53
CA ARG A 15 -7.54 10.50 14.76
C ARG A 15 -6.96 10.57 13.36
N ASN A 16 -7.59 11.34 12.52
CA ASN A 16 -7.02 11.74 11.24
C ASN A 16 -5.94 12.82 11.44
N LEU A 17 -4.93 12.80 10.59
CA LEU A 17 -3.96 13.88 10.50
C LEU A 17 -4.51 15.04 9.67
N THR A 18 -4.19 16.26 10.05
CA THR A 18 -4.42 17.44 9.21
C THR A 18 -3.45 17.48 8.02
N ALA A 19 -3.78 18.24 7.00
CA ALA A 19 -2.88 18.45 5.86
C ALA A 19 -1.53 19.05 6.29
N GLY A 20 -1.53 19.94 7.29
CA GLY A 20 -0.33 20.53 7.87
C GLY A 20 0.60 19.47 8.49
N GLU A 21 0.07 18.60 9.32
CA GLU A 21 0.82 17.51 9.96
C GLU A 21 1.41 16.53 8.93
N ILE A 22 0.67 16.23 7.85
CA ILE A 22 1.18 15.38 6.75
C ILE A 22 2.35 16.07 6.04
N VAL A 23 2.23 17.37 5.74
CA VAL A 23 3.30 18.13 5.09
C VAL A 23 4.52 18.26 6.00
N GLU A 24 4.32 18.42 7.32
CA GLU A 24 5.40 18.52 8.29
C GLU A 24 6.25 17.25 8.35
N GLN A 25 5.64 16.06 8.31
CA GLN A 25 6.39 14.79 8.19
C GLN A 25 7.27 14.78 6.93
N PHE A 26 6.73 15.22 5.79
CA PHE A 26 7.51 15.31 4.55
C PHE A 26 8.69 16.26 4.70
N LEU A 27 8.47 17.44 5.30
CA LEU A 27 9.53 18.44 5.51
C LEU A 27 10.61 17.97 6.48
N ALA A 28 10.23 17.25 7.54
CA ALA A 28 11.16 16.66 8.49
C ALA A 28 12.07 15.64 7.80
N LEU A 29 11.48 14.66 7.11
CA LEU A 29 12.24 13.64 6.36
C LEU A 29 13.13 14.26 5.26
N ARG A 30 12.66 15.32 4.60
CA ARG A 30 13.46 16.05 3.61
C ARG A 30 14.67 16.74 4.22
N ARG A 31 14.53 17.32 5.42
CA ARG A 31 15.65 17.93 6.16
C ARG A 31 16.69 16.88 6.55
N GLU A 32 16.27 15.76 7.11
CA GLU A 32 17.15 14.66 7.48
C GLU A 32 17.87 14.05 6.26
N ALA A 33 17.14 13.81 5.17
CA ALA A 33 17.75 13.32 3.93
C ALA A 33 18.84 14.27 3.43
N ARG A 34 18.60 15.59 3.46
CA ARG A 34 19.59 16.60 3.07
C ARG A 34 20.80 16.62 4.01
N ALA A 35 20.58 16.53 5.32
CA ALA A 35 21.67 16.46 6.30
C ALA A 35 22.56 15.22 6.08
N ALA A 36 21.96 14.12 5.59
CA ALA A 36 22.68 12.91 5.21
C ALA A 36 23.26 12.94 3.78
N GLY A 37 23.28 14.09 3.10
CA GLY A 37 23.78 14.23 1.72
C GLY A 37 22.89 13.55 0.68
N ARG A 38 21.63 13.24 1.00
CA ARG A 38 20.67 12.53 0.16
C ARG A 38 19.54 13.45 -0.31
N ARG A 39 18.87 13.06 -1.39
CA ARG A 39 17.70 13.74 -1.89
C ARG A 39 16.47 12.83 -1.77
N LEU A 40 15.41 13.37 -1.18
CA LEU A 40 14.11 12.71 -1.17
C LEU A 40 13.50 12.82 -2.58
N GLN A 41 13.27 11.69 -3.23
CA GLN A 41 12.86 11.62 -4.64
C GLN A 41 11.39 11.22 -4.82
N THR A 42 10.83 10.46 -3.88
CA THR A 42 9.46 9.95 -3.96
C THR A 42 8.78 10.00 -2.60
N VAL A 43 7.46 10.18 -2.61
CA VAL A 43 6.60 10.07 -1.44
C VAL A 43 5.51 9.04 -1.72
N VAL A 44 5.32 8.15 -0.76
CA VAL A 44 4.25 7.16 -0.80
C VAL A 44 3.37 7.30 0.44
N PHE A 45 2.07 7.42 0.25
CA PHE A 45 1.09 7.38 1.32
C PHE A 45 0.75 5.92 1.62
N MET A 46 1.73 5.20 2.21
CA MET A 46 1.68 3.76 2.51
C MET A 46 2.06 3.46 3.96
N GLY A 47 1.89 4.42 4.85
CA GLY A 47 2.20 4.27 6.26
C GLY A 47 1.03 3.72 7.07
N MET A 48 0.62 4.45 8.10
CA MET A 48 -0.47 4.09 9.00
C MET A 48 -1.78 4.70 8.53
N GLY A 49 -2.87 3.91 8.57
CA GLY A 49 -4.21 4.36 8.21
C GLY A 49 -4.56 4.13 6.73
N GLU A 50 -5.66 4.74 6.31
CA GLU A 50 -6.21 4.65 4.95
C GLU A 50 -6.39 6.07 4.38
N PRO A 51 -5.61 6.47 3.38
CA PRO A 51 -5.67 7.81 2.81
C PRO A 51 -7.06 8.21 2.29
N MET A 52 -7.81 7.25 1.74
CA MET A 52 -9.15 7.53 1.19
C MET A 52 -10.20 7.84 2.27
N LEU A 53 -9.94 7.53 3.55
CA LEU A 53 -10.79 7.93 4.68
C LEU A 53 -10.40 9.29 5.26
N ASN A 54 -9.32 9.90 4.77
CA ASN A 54 -8.85 11.25 5.12
C ASN A 54 -8.51 12.04 3.86
N LEU A 55 -9.31 11.84 2.80
CA LEU A 55 -8.92 12.20 1.44
C LEU A 55 -8.70 13.71 1.27
N ASP A 56 -9.52 14.56 1.86
CA ASP A 56 -9.39 16.02 1.73
C ASP A 56 -8.06 16.53 2.27
N ALA A 57 -7.66 16.07 3.46
CA ALA A 57 -6.36 16.42 4.04
C ALA A 57 -5.18 15.85 3.21
N VAL A 58 -5.33 14.63 2.68
CA VAL A 58 -4.33 14.00 1.80
C VAL A 58 -4.19 14.80 0.50
N LEU A 59 -5.28 15.16 -0.15
CA LEU A 59 -5.25 15.94 -1.40
C LEU A 59 -4.62 17.32 -1.21
N GLU A 60 -4.94 17.99 -0.12
CA GLU A 60 -4.34 19.29 0.21
C GLU A 60 -2.83 19.14 0.50
N ALA A 61 -2.43 18.12 1.27
CA ALA A 61 -1.02 17.83 1.52
C ALA A 61 -0.27 17.51 0.22
N VAL A 62 -0.85 16.71 -0.67
CA VAL A 62 -0.28 16.38 -1.98
C VAL A 62 -0.06 17.62 -2.83
N ARG A 63 -1.04 18.55 -2.86
CA ARG A 63 -0.88 19.83 -3.59
C ARG A 63 0.31 20.63 -3.04
N ARG A 64 0.44 20.73 -1.72
CA ARG A 64 1.55 21.47 -1.08
C ARG A 64 2.90 20.79 -1.32
N ILE A 65 2.98 19.46 -1.24
CA ILE A 65 4.19 18.68 -1.51
C ILE A 65 4.63 18.85 -2.97
N ALA A 66 3.68 18.92 -3.90
CA ALA A 66 3.96 19.09 -5.32
C ALA A 66 4.13 20.55 -5.78
N ASP A 67 3.77 21.53 -4.97
CA ASP A 67 3.95 22.95 -5.28
C ASP A 67 5.44 23.29 -5.38
N ASN A 68 5.84 23.93 -6.49
CA ASN A 68 7.24 24.28 -6.78
C ASN A 68 7.87 25.22 -5.73
N ARG A 69 7.05 26.04 -5.04
CA ARG A 69 7.49 26.98 -4.00
C ARG A 69 7.62 26.33 -2.62
N LEU A 70 6.97 25.17 -2.40
CA LEU A 70 6.90 24.50 -1.11
C LEU A 70 7.69 23.18 -1.13
N GLY A 71 7.08 22.13 -1.63
CA GLY A 71 7.66 20.78 -1.63
C GLY A 71 8.56 20.53 -2.84
N ALA A 72 8.21 21.09 -3.98
CA ALA A 72 8.89 20.93 -5.26
C ALA A 72 9.12 19.47 -5.67
N LEU A 73 8.21 18.59 -5.25
CA LEU A 73 8.22 17.20 -5.66
C LEU A 73 7.23 17.03 -6.82
N GLY A 74 7.68 16.48 -7.95
CA GLY A 74 6.80 16.30 -9.10
C GLY A 74 5.62 15.36 -8.78
N TRP A 75 4.44 15.63 -9.32
CA TRP A 75 3.22 14.81 -9.11
C TRP A 75 3.45 13.32 -9.34
N ARG A 76 4.28 12.97 -10.34
CA ARG A 76 4.63 11.58 -10.67
C ARG A 76 5.49 10.88 -9.62
N GLN A 77 6.00 11.63 -8.67
CA GLN A 77 6.81 11.13 -7.55
C GLN A 77 5.96 10.89 -6.31
N VAL A 78 4.65 11.17 -6.38
CA VAL A 78 3.69 10.94 -5.30
C VAL A 78 2.82 9.75 -5.64
N THR A 79 2.70 8.80 -4.71
CA THR A 79 1.81 7.65 -4.81
C THR A 79 0.83 7.66 -3.64
N VAL A 80 -0.46 7.58 -3.94
CA VAL A 80 -1.51 7.39 -2.94
C VAL A 80 -1.90 5.91 -2.96
N SER A 81 -1.86 5.26 -1.79
CA SER A 81 -2.28 3.87 -1.64
C SER A 81 -3.65 3.78 -1.00
N THR A 82 -4.39 2.74 -1.31
CA THR A 82 -5.67 2.43 -0.69
C THR A 82 -5.89 0.92 -0.62
N VAL A 83 -6.65 0.47 0.38
CA VAL A 83 -7.17 -0.90 0.42
C VAL A 83 -8.33 -1.12 -0.55
N GLY A 84 -8.68 -0.12 -1.39
CA GLY A 84 -9.76 -0.23 -2.37
C GLY A 84 -11.07 0.41 -1.91
N ILE A 85 -11.01 1.61 -1.34
CA ILE A 85 -12.19 2.44 -1.07
C ILE A 85 -12.66 3.04 -2.39
N VAL A 86 -13.61 2.39 -3.06
CA VAL A 86 -14.08 2.74 -4.41
C VAL A 86 -14.47 4.21 -4.55
N PRO A 87 -15.30 4.81 -3.68
CA PRO A 87 -15.63 6.23 -3.80
C PRO A 87 -14.41 7.15 -3.69
N GLY A 88 -13.41 6.77 -2.87
CA GLY A 88 -12.18 7.54 -2.73
C GLY A 88 -11.31 7.48 -3.99
N ILE A 89 -11.25 6.32 -4.66
CA ILE A 89 -10.54 6.17 -5.95
C ILE A 89 -11.20 7.05 -7.01
N ASP A 90 -12.53 7.02 -7.10
CA ASP A 90 -13.29 7.84 -8.07
C ASP A 90 -13.11 9.34 -7.79
N THR A 91 -13.14 9.76 -6.53
CA THR A 91 -12.85 11.14 -6.13
C THR A 91 -11.43 11.54 -6.53
N LEU A 92 -10.42 10.70 -6.23
CA LEU A 92 -9.03 10.97 -6.62
C LEU A 92 -8.89 11.07 -8.15
N ALA A 93 -9.58 10.23 -8.91
CA ALA A 93 -9.60 10.29 -10.37
C ALA A 93 -10.18 11.62 -10.89
N ALA A 94 -11.20 12.16 -10.24
CA ALA A 94 -11.85 13.41 -10.61
C ALA A 94 -11.01 14.66 -10.29
N THR A 95 -10.03 14.60 -9.38
CA THR A 95 -9.25 15.78 -8.95
C THR A 95 -8.34 16.37 -10.01
N GLY A 96 -8.04 15.67 -11.08
CA GLY A 96 -7.06 16.11 -12.06
C GLY A 96 -5.59 15.93 -11.65
N LEU A 97 -5.29 15.55 -10.42
CA LEU A 97 -3.92 15.38 -9.93
C LEU A 97 -3.21 14.19 -10.60
N ASN A 98 -2.02 14.43 -11.15
CA ASN A 98 -1.27 13.38 -11.88
C ASN A 98 -0.40 12.52 -10.94
N VAL A 99 -1.00 12.03 -9.86
CA VAL A 99 -0.35 11.12 -8.89
C VAL A 99 -0.46 9.67 -9.34
N ASN A 100 0.32 8.79 -8.71
CA ASN A 100 0.18 7.34 -8.89
C ASN A 100 -0.84 6.78 -7.91
N LEU A 101 -1.55 5.74 -8.32
CA LEU A 101 -2.43 4.97 -7.47
C LEU A 101 -1.83 3.59 -7.20
N ALA A 102 -1.83 3.18 -5.94
CA ALA A 102 -1.53 1.81 -5.52
C ALA A 102 -2.74 1.22 -4.81
N VAL A 103 -3.12 0.00 -5.17
CA VAL A 103 -4.23 -0.72 -4.56
C VAL A 103 -3.68 -1.90 -3.77
N SER A 104 -3.90 -1.90 -2.47
CA SER A 104 -3.57 -2.99 -1.55
C SER A 104 -4.63 -4.09 -1.67
N LEU A 105 -4.41 -5.02 -2.60
CA LEU A 105 -5.34 -6.11 -2.90
C LEU A 105 -5.13 -7.29 -1.96
N HIS A 106 -3.89 -7.79 -1.85
CA HIS A 106 -3.39 -8.83 -0.96
C HIS A 106 -4.08 -10.21 -1.06
N ALA A 107 -4.99 -10.38 -1.99
CA ALA A 107 -5.70 -11.64 -2.21
C ALA A 107 -6.07 -11.82 -3.68
N PRO A 108 -6.18 -13.06 -4.18
CA PRO A 108 -6.57 -13.33 -5.55
C PRO A 108 -8.08 -13.40 -5.74
N ASP A 109 -8.83 -13.52 -4.64
CA ASP A 109 -10.29 -13.68 -4.62
C ASP A 109 -10.91 -12.97 -3.41
N ASP A 110 -12.22 -12.74 -3.45
CA ASP A 110 -12.96 -12.01 -2.43
C ASP A 110 -13.02 -12.76 -1.08
N ALA A 111 -13.03 -14.10 -1.08
CA ALA A 111 -13.09 -14.90 0.14
C ALA A 111 -11.78 -14.77 0.94
N THR A 112 -10.65 -14.99 0.28
CA THR A 112 -9.31 -14.79 0.87
C THR A 112 -9.13 -13.34 1.29
N ARG A 113 -9.60 -12.40 0.47
CA ARG A 113 -9.49 -10.98 0.78
C ARG A 113 -10.29 -10.58 2.01
N ALA A 114 -11.51 -11.09 2.17
CA ALA A 114 -12.35 -10.82 3.33
C ALA A 114 -11.77 -11.37 4.65
N GLN A 115 -10.95 -12.41 4.57
CA GLN A 115 -10.21 -12.94 5.73
C GLN A 115 -9.06 -12.01 6.15
N LEU A 116 -8.31 -11.49 5.19
CA LEU A 116 -7.13 -10.66 5.45
C LEU A 116 -7.46 -9.19 5.70
N LEU A 117 -8.49 -8.70 5.03
CA LEU A 117 -8.89 -7.29 4.98
C LEU A 117 -10.38 -7.18 5.27
N PRO A 118 -10.81 -6.74 6.46
CA PRO A 118 -12.23 -6.56 6.76
C PRO A 118 -13.00 -5.69 5.76
N MET A 119 -12.32 -4.71 5.14
CA MET A 119 -12.88 -3.90 4.05
C MET A 119 -13.17 -4.71 2.78
N GLY A 120 -12.60 -5.91 2.62
CA GLY A 120 -12.92 -6.84 1.54
C GLY A 120 -14.40 -7.25 1.51
N LYS A 121 -15.06 -7.18 2.66
CA LYS A 121 -16.52 -7.41 2.74
C LYS A 121 -17.37 -6.27 2.19
N ARG A 122 -16.80 -5.09 2.00
CA ARG A 122 -17.53 -3.89 1.56
C ARG A 122 -17.42 -3.64 0.07
N PHE A 123 -16.28 -3.94 -0.52
CA PHE A 123 -16.01 -3.74 -1.94
C PHE A 123 -15.39 -5.02 -2.51
N ALA A 124 -16.05 -5.63 -3.49
CA ALA A 124 -15.53 -6.78 -4.21
C ALA A 124 -14.30 -6.39 -5.06
N ILE A 125 -13.44 -7.36 -5.34
CA ILE A 125 -12.25 -7.13 -6.18
C ILE A 125 -12.64 -6.57 -7.55
N ALA A 126 -13.72 -7.06 -8.14
CA ALA A 126 -14.21 -6.57 -9.43
C ALA A 126 -14.56 -5.07 -9.39
N GLU A 127 -15.20 -4.58 -8.32
CA GLU A 127 -15.56 -3.17 -8.15
C GLU A 127 -14.31 -2.30 -7.98
N ILE A 128 -13.33 -2.78 -7.21
CA ILE A 128 -12.06 -2.10 -6.99
C ILE A 128 -11.28 -1.98 -8.30
N LEU A 129 -11.20 -3.07 -9.08
CA LEU A 129 -10.52 -3.07 -10.37
C LEU A 129 -11.23 -2.17 -11.39
N ALA A 130 -12.56 -2.14 -11.39
CA ALA A 130 -13.31 -1.21 -12.23
C ALA A 130 -13.03 0.26 -11.85
N ALA A 131 -12.92 0.59 -10.57
CA ALA A 131 -12.53 1.93 -10.12
C ALA A 131 -11.07 2.25 -10.52
N ALA A 132 -10.17 1.29 -10.42
CA ALA A 132 -8.79 1.43 -10.87
C ALA A 132 -8.70 1.64 -12.39
N ASP A 133 -9.54 0.96 -13.19
CA ASP A 133 -9.65 1.17 -14.64
C ASP A 133 -10.12 2.61 -14.97
N ARG A 134 -11.13 3.12 -14.24
CA ARG A 134 -11.59 4.53 -14.38
C ARG A 134 -10.49 5.52 -14.02
N PHE A 135 -9.75 5.28 -12.92
CA PHE A 135 -8.61 6.11 -12.56
C PHE A 135 -7.54 6.09 -13.65
N GLN A 136 -7.20 4.91 -14.18
CA GLN A 136 -6.21 4.77 -15.25
C GLN A 136 -6.67 5.49 -16.53
N ALA A 137 -7.93 5.35 -16.92
CA ALA A 137 -8.47 6.06 -18.08
C ALA A 137 -8.38 7.58 -17.91
N ALA A 138 -8.67 8.10 -16.72
CA ALA A 138 -8.60 9.52 -16.41
C ALA A 138 -7.17 10.08 -16.31
N ARG A 139 -6.18 9.26 -15.93
CA ARG A 139 -4.80 9.69 -15.65
C ARG A 139 -3.76 9.18 -16.64
N GLY A 140 -4.08 8.18 -17.47
CA GLY A 140 -3.18 7.59 -18.46
C GLY A 140 -2.02 6.79 -17.84
N ARG A 141 -2.09 6.41 -16.55
CA ARG A 141 -1.00 5.78 -15.81
C ARG A 141 -1.39 4.39 -15.29
N PRO A 142 -0.48 3.41 -15.36
CA PRO A 142 -0.75 2.09 -14.77
C PRO A 142 -1.01 2.21 -13.26
N VAL A 143 -2.01 1.45 -12.79
CA VAL A 143 -2.25 1.27 -11.36
C VAL A 143 -1.33 0.15 -10.85
N THR A 144 -0.80 0.32 -9.65
CA THR A 144 0.03 -0.68 -9.00
C THR A 144 -0.81 -1.48 -8.01
N ILE A 145 -0.86 -2.79 -8.19
CA ILE A 145 -1.45 -3.73 -7.23
C ILE A 145 -0.38 -4.12 -6.21
N GLN A 146 -0.62 -3.88 -4.95
CA GLN A 146 0.23 -4.33 -3.85
C GLN A 146 -0.30 -5.67 -3.33
N TYR A 147 0.58 -6.66 -3.21
CA TYR A 147 0.23 -8.00 -2.79
C TYR A 147 1.29 -8.54 -1.81
N CYS A 148 0.91 -8.66 -0.55
CA CYS A 148 1.75 -9.22 0.50
C CYS A 148 1.57 -10.74 0.53
N LEU A 149 2.66 -11.47 0.31
CA LEU A 149 2.69 -12.93 0.33
C LEU A 149 2.77 -13.44 1.77
N LEU A 150 1.75 -14.20 2.16
CA LEU A 150 1.60 -14.85 3.46
C LEU A 150 1.66 -16.36 3.23
N LYS A 151 2.61 -17.03 3.87
CA LYS A 151 2.88 -18.46 3.69
C LYS A 151 1.63 -19.30 3.94
N GLY A 152 1.28 -20.14 2.97
CA GLY A 152 0.14 -21.06 3.06
C GLY A 152 -1.24 -20.39 3.03
N VAL A 153 -1.32 -19.07 2.83
CA VAL A 153 -2.59 -18.31 2.83
C VAL A 153 -2.93 -17.81 1.43
N ASN A 154 -1.99 -17.15 0.77
CA ASN A 154 -2.24 -16.49 -0.52
C ASN A 154 -1.03 -16.58 -1.47
N ASP A 155 -0.05 -17.43 -1.21
CA ASP A 155 1.26 -17.46 -1.85
C ASP A 155 1.48 -18.62 -2.83
N SER A 156 0.48 -19.49 -3.07
CA SER A 156 0.61 -20.61 -4.01
C SER A 156 0.58 -20.15 -5.48
N THR A 157 1.11 -20.99 -6.38
CA THR A 157 1.00 -20.76 -7.83
C THR A 157 -0.43 -20.73 -8.34
N GLU A 158 -1.35 -21.45 -7.66
CA GLU A 158 -2.79 -21.36 -7.97
C GLU A 158 -3.36 -19.98 -7.62
N HIS A 159 -2.94 -19.39 -6.50
CA HIS A 159 -3.29 -18.00 -6.17
C HIS A 159 -2.73 -17.02 -7.21
N ALA A 160 -1.51 -17.26 -7.73
CA ALA A 160 -0.96 -16.45 -8.82
C ALA A 160 -1.79 -16.55 -10.11
N ARG A 161 -2.25 -17.77 -10.46
CA ARG A 161 -3.14 -17.99 -11.59
C ARG A 161 -4.46 -17.24 -11.45
N THR A 162 -5.09 -17.40 -10.30
CA THR A 162 -6.36 -16.71 -9.99
C THR A 162 -6.19 -15.21 -10.07
N LEU A 163 -5.11 -14.66 -9.49
CA LEU A 163 -4.79 -13.23 -9.57
C LEU A 163 -4.60 -12.77 -11.02
N ALA A 164 -3.83 -13.52 -11.83
CA ALA A 164 -3.65 -13.20 -13.24
C ALA A 164 -4.96 -13.20 -14.02
N ASN A 165 -5.84 -14.18 -13.78
CA ASN A 165 -7.15 -14.26 -14.42
C ASN A 165 -8.04 -13.06 -14.04
N VAL A 166 -8.05 -12.69 -12.76
CA VAL A 166 -8.82 -11.54 -12.24
C VAL A 166 -8.31 -10.22 -12.80
N LEU A 167 -6.99 -10.07 -12.94
CA LEU A 167 -6.41 -8.88 -13.57
C LEU A 167 -6.68 -8.83 -15.08
N GLY A 168 -6.72 -9.99 -15.74
CA GLY A 168 -6.97 -10.09 -17.18
C GLY A 168 -5.99 -9.26 -18.01
N ALA A 169 -6.47 -8.60 -19.06
CA ALA A 169 -5.67 -7.76 -19.95
C ALA A 169 -5.40 -6.34 -19.42
N ARG A 170 -5.67 -6.06 -18.14
CA ARG A 170 -5.48 -4.73 -17.56
C ARG A 170 -4.00 -4.35 -17.50
N ARG A 171 -3.70 -3.11 -17.86
CA ARG A 171 -2.35 -2.54 -17.74
C ARG A 171 -2.03 -2.18 -16.28
N MET A 172 -1.93 -3.18 -15.42
CA MET A 172 -1.61 -3.03 -14.02
C MET A 172 -0.27 -3.70 -13.70
N HIS A 173 0.48 -3.11 -12.77
CA HIS A 173 1.73 -3.68 -12.28
C HIS A 173 1.47 -4.34 -10.93
N VAL A 174 1.97 -5.54 -10.71
CA VAL A 174 1.87 -6.23 -9.41
C VAL A 174 3.19 -6.08 -8.65
N ASN A 175 3.16 -5.43 -7.51
CA ASN A 175 4.26 -5.41 -6.56
C ASN A 175 4.00 -6.46 -5.50
N LEU A 176 4.81 -7.50 -5.51
CA LEU A 176 4.82 -8.55 -4.51
C LEU A 176 5.75 -8.14 -3.36
N LEU A 177 5.24 -8.28 -2.15
CA LEU A 177 5.96 -7.98 -0.92
C LEU A 177 6.01 -9.25 -0.08
N ARG A 178 7.15 -9.51 0.53
CA ARG A 178 7.25 -10.54 1.55
C ARG A 178 6.67 -10.02 2.87
N TYR A 179 5.90 -10.84 3.56
CA TYR A 179 5.37 -10.48 4.87
C TYR A 179 6.51 -10.26 5.87
N ASN A 180 6.40 -9.22 6.67
CA ASN A 180 7.28 -9.00 7.81
C ASN A 180 6.52 -9.38 9.09
N PRO A 181 7.03 -10.33 9.90
CA PRO A 181 6.33 -10.81 11.07
C PRO A 181 5.98 -9.69 12.04
N THR A 182 4.72 -9.66 12.46
CA THR A 182 4.20 -8.65 13.40
C THR A 182 3.67 -9.28 14.69
N GLY A 183 3.91 -10.59 14.92
CA GLY A 183 3.34 -11.39 16.00
C GLY A 183 1.88 -11.76 15.73
N LEU A 184 1.14 -12.16 16.77
CA LEU A 184 -0.26 -12.57 16.63
C LEU A 184 -1.13 -11.47 16.05
N SER A 185 -2.01 -11.82 15.12
CA SER A 185 -3.01 -10.92 14.55
C SER A 185 -4.12 -10.59 15.57
N LEU A 186 -5.05 -9.71 15.19
CA LEU A 186 -6.23 -9.42 16.03
C LEU A 186 -7.11 -10.65 16.23
N ARG A 187 -7.07 -11.63 15.34
CA ARG A 187 -7.80 -12.89 15.41
C ARG A 187 -6.98 -14.02 16.06
N GLY A 188 -5.80 -13.72 16.60
CA GLY A 188 -4.92 -14.72 17.22
C GLY A 188 -4.16 -15.61 16.21
N VAL A 189 -4.13 -15.24 14.92
CA VAL A 189 -3.39 -15.97 13.88
C VAL A 189 -1.95 -15.48 13.82
N SER A 190 -1.00 -16.40 13.79
CA SER A 190 0.40 -16.11 13.49
C SER A 190 0.65 -16.33 12.00
N TYR A 191 0.93 -15.25 11.28
CA TYR A 191 1.31 -15.33 9.88
C TYR A 191 2.82 -15.49 9.73
N GLU A 192 3.23 -16.24 8.71
CA GLU A 192 4.64 -16.45 8.37
C GLU A 192 4.98 -15.84 7.00
N PRO A 193 6.22 -15.39 6.79
CA PRO A 193 6.69 -14.98 5.47
C PRO A 193 6.77 -16.19 4.55
N THR A 194 6.39 -16.01 3.29
CA THR A 194 6.63 -17.00 2.22
C THR A 194 8.12 -17.25 2.04
N THR A 195 8.50 -18.41 1.50
CA THR A 195 9.90 -18.67 1.12
C THR A 195 10.29 -17.91 -0.15
N GLU A 196 11.59 -17.80 -0.42
CA GLU A 196 12.08 -17.11 -1.62
C GLU A 196 11.68 -17.89 -2.88
N GLU A 197 11.79 -19.22 -2.84
CA GLU A 197 11.40 -20.11 -3.94
C GLU A 197 9.90 -19.99 -4.27
N THR A 198 9.03 -19.95 -3.25
CA THR A 198 7.59 -19.78 -3.45
C THR A 198 7.27 -18.41 -4.04
N ALA A 199 7.94 -17.35 -3.55
CA ALA A 199 7.76 -16.01 -4.07
C ALA A 199 8.22 -15.90 -5.54
N GLU A 200 9.34 -16.52 -5.88
CA GLU A 200 9.84 -16.58 -7.27
C GLU A 200 8.90 -17.35 -8.18
N ALA A 201 8.41 -18.52 -7.74
CA ALA A 201 7.43 -19.31 -8.50
C ALA A 201 6.14 -18.50 -8.75
N PHE A 202 5.68 -17.72 -7.76
CA PHE A 202 4.52 -16.82 -7.89
C PHE A 202 4.77 -15.73 -8.95
N VAL A 203 5.96 -15.11 -8.95
CA VAL A 203 6.35 -14.11 -9.96
C VAL A 203 6.40 -14.73 -11.35
N VAL A 204 7.02 -15.91 -11.48
CA VAL A 204 7.15 -16.61 -12.76
C VAL A 204 5.79 -16.94 -13.35
N GLU A 205 4.85 -17.45 -12.52
CA GLU A 205 3.48 -17.76 -12.94
C GLU A 205 2.73 -16.51 -13.42
N LEU A 206 2.83 -15.39 -12.71
CA LEU A 206 2.23 -14.12 -13.12
C LEU A 206 2.79 -13.63 -14.46
N ARG A 207 4.12 -13.64 -14.60
CA ARG A 207 4.81 -13.19 -15.82
C ARG A 207 4.52 -14.08 -17.01
N GLY A 208 4.44 -15.38 -16.79
CA GLY A 208 4.05 -16.36 -17.82
C GLY A 208 2.63 -16.12 -18.37
N ARG A 209 1.80 -15.40 -17.63
CA ARG A 209 0.44 -14.97 -18.02
C ARG A 209 0.36 -13.52 -18.49
N GLY A 210 1.50 -12.89 -18.76
CA GLY A 210 1.57 -11.52 -19.28
C GLY A 210 1.39 -10.42 -18.23
N VAL A 211 1.34 -10.75 -16.94
CA VAL A 211 1.23 -9.75 -15.86
C VAL A 211 2.63 -9.18 -15.55
N VAL A 212 2.75 -7.85 -15.54
CA VAL A 212 3.98 -7.19 -15.10
C VAL A 212 4.09 -7.30 -13.58
N ALA A 213 4.95 -8.16 -13.11
CA ALA A 213 5.13 -8.44 -11.68
C ALA A 213 6.56 -8.21 -11.22
N HIS A 214 6.71 -7.59 -10.05
CA HIS A 214 7.99 -7.34 -9.40
C HIS A 214 7.95 -7.82 -7.95
N PHE A 215 8.99 -8.55 -7.54
CA PHE A 215 9.18 -8.89 -6.14
C PHE A 215 10.06 -7.81 -5.49
N ARG A 216 9.53 -7.14 -4.49
CA ARG A 216 10.25 -6.11 -3.73
C ARG A 216 10.84 -6.70 -2.46
N ARG A 217 12.15 -6.62 -2.32
CA ARG A 217 12.81 -6.90 -1.03
C ARG A 217 12.39 -5.83 -0.02
N SER A 218 12.01 -6.26 1.18
CA SER A 218 11.71 -5.34 2.29
C SER A 218 12.93 -4.46 2.58
N ARG A 219 12.70 -3.18 2.80
CA ARG A 219 13.73 -2.22 3.23
C ARG A 219 13.50 -1.91 4.69
N GLY A 220 14.59 -1.89 5.49
CA GLY A 220 14.54 -1.56 6.90
C GLY A 220 13.90 -2.62 7.81
N PRO A 221 14.01 -3.96 7.52
CA PRO A 221 13.54 -4.98 8.47
C PRO A 221 14.35 -4.96 9.78
N ASP A 222 15.58 -4.50 9.71
CA ASP A 222 16.54 -4.33 10.82
C ASP A 222 16.18 -3.22 11.81
N ILE A 223 15.39 -2.25 11.35
CA ILE A 223 14.91 -1.12 12.16
C ILE A 223 13.38 -1.10 12.31
N ASP A 224 12.72 -2.23 12.07
CA ASP A 224 11.24 -2.39 12.05
C ASP A 224 10.51 -1.28 11.25
N ALA A 225 11.17 -0.72 10.25
CA ALA A 225 10.61 0.31 9.37
C ALA A 225 9.86 -0.26 8.16
N ALA A 226 9.76 -1.60 8.06
CA ALA A 226 9.01 -2.25 7.01
C ALA A 226 7.49 -2.06 7.22
N CYS A 227 6.73 -2.27 6.13
CA CYS A 227 5.28 -2.07 6.13
C CYS A 227 4.62 -2.81 7.30
N GLY A 228 3.81 -2.08 8.07
CA GLY A 228 3.06 -2.60 9.20
C GLY A 228 3.79 -2.66 10.55
N GLN A 229 5.09 -2.34 10.62
CA GLN A 229 5.91 -2.49 11.84
C GLN A 229 6.11 -1.19 12.64
N LEU A 230 6.14 -0.04 11.98
CA LEU A 230 6.59 1.26 12.54
C LEU A 230 5.94 1.66 13.88
N ARG A 231 4.65 1.39 14.10
CA ARG A 231 3.96 1.83 15.32
C ARG A 231 4.32 1.00 16.55
N ARG A 232 4.71 -0.24 16.39
CA ARG A 232 5.07 -1.11 17.51
C ARG A 232 6.28 -0.57 18.27
N GLN A 233 7.30 -0.09 17.58
CA GLN A 233 8.50 0.51 18.20
C GLN A 233 8.18 1.78 18.97
N ALA A 234 7.35 2.69 18.43
CA ALA A 234 6.98 3.93 19.11
C ALA A 234 6.25 3.68 20.44
N ALA A 235 5.38 2.66 20.51
CA ALA A 235 4.70 2.29 21.74
C ALA A 235 5.66 1.69 22.78
N GLU A 236 6.63 0.87 22.39
CA GLU A 236 7.64 0.29 23.27
C GLU A 236 8.61 1.36 23.85
N LEU A 237 8.97 2.36 23.06
CA LEU A 237 9.81 3.47 23.51
C LEU A 237 9.10 4.39 24.51
N THR A 238 7.78 4.56 24.39
CA THR A 238 6.99 5.40 25.32
C THR A 238 6.81 4.72 26.69
N VAL A 239 6.78 3.40 26.74
CA VAL A 239 6.65 2.63 28.00
C VAL A 239 7.98 2.53 28.77
N ARG A 240 9.12 2.77 28.11
CA ARG A 240 10.46 2.72 28.73
C ARG A 240 10.96 4.07 29.26
N ARG A 241 10.17 5.12 29.22
CA ARG A 241 10.38 6.42 29.86
C ARG A 241 9.49 6.57 31.10
#